data_578db41d59069f7e96e182d1c096dfba
#
_entry.id   578db41d59069f7e96e182d1c096dfba
#
_cell.length_a   1.000
_cell.length_b   1.000
_cell.length_c   1.000
_cell.angle_alpha   90.00
_cell.angle_beta   90.00
_cell.angle_gamma   90.00
#
_symmetry.space_group_name_H-M   'P 1'
#
loop_
_entity.id
_entity.type
_entity.pdbx_description
1 polymer ?
#
loop_
_entity_poly.entity_id
_entity_poly.type
_entity_poly.pdbx_seq_one_letter_code
_entity_poly.pdbx_strand_id
1 'polypeptide(L)'
;LKKIFLGNPLAEEKNATTPSAGVSTAALTPPVPAPKMEASERGAAGGGPPTSTAEGMTMKRKRIFDGAGIQRSLGRLALEIAERLQGCQDVVLIGIHRRGVPLARRLAALIQKAEGVDLPVGSLDINLYRDDFSSAGTAPVLRGTQVDFSLEGKTVVLVDDVLFTGRTVRAALDALVDLGRPARVQLAVLVDRGHRELPIQADYVGLSLSTRREDHVELRLKETDGEDALYLEGPEPKTPRGRKPR
;
A
#
# COMPACT_ATOMS: atom_id res chain seq x y z
N LEU A 1 20.95 -33.63 -49.67
CA LEU A 1 20.78 -35.06 -49.62
C LEU A 1 19.92 -35.48 -48.45
N LYS A 2 18.64 -35.83 -48.75
CA LYS A 2 17.94 -37.10 -48.51
C LYS A 2 18.01 -37.60 -47.05
N LYS A 3 16.95 -37.98 -46.37
CA LYS A 3 15.61 -38.51 -46.54
C LYS A 3 15.15 -38.97 -45.13
N ILE A 4 13.94 -38.64 -44.71
CA ILE A 4 12.72 -39.45 -44.65
C ILE A 4 12.78 -40.59 -43.57
N PHE A 5 11.79 -40.63 -42.65
CA PHE A 5 10.69 -41.55 -42.45
C PHE A 5 10.21 -41.50 -40.99
N LEU A 6 9.03 -41.09 -40.74
CA LEU A 6 7.77 -41.83 -40.53
C LEU A 6 7.75 -42.81 -39.35
N GLY A 7 6.74 -42.64 -38.52
CA GLY A 7 6.18 -43.71 -37.71
C GLY A 7 5.42 -43.26 -36.48
N ASN A 8 4.13 -42.93 -36.63
CA ASN A 8 3.14 -43.16 -35.56
C ASN A 8 2.66 -44.60 -35.60
N PRO A 9 2.31 -45.25 -34.51
CA PRO A 9 0.91 -45.59 -34.37
C PRO A 9 0.36 -45.56 -32.94
N LEU A 10 -0.86 -45.11 -32.85
CA LEU A 10 -2.05 -45.49 -32.10
C LEU A 10 -1.98 -46.78 -31.25
N ALA A 11 -2.63 -46.71 -30.09
CA ALA A 11 -3.49 -47.65 -29.36
C ALA A 11 -3.22 -47.50 -27.85
N GLU A 12 -4.08 -47.53 -26.90
CA GLU A 12 -5.44 -48.09 -26.76
C GLU A 12 -6.03 -47.57 -25.43
N GLU A 13 -7.30 -47.35 -25.44
CA GLU A 13 -8.13 -47.13 -24.24
C GLU A 13 -8.06 -48.34 -23.28
N LYS A 14 -8.01 -48.07 -21.99
CA LYS A 14 -8.62 -48.97 -20.99
C LYS A 14 -9.33 -48.16 -19.91
N ASN A 15 -10.63 -48.29 -19.92
CA ASN A 15 -11.58 -48.07 -18.85
C ASN A 15 -11.10 -48.61 -17.51
N ALA A 16 -11.19 -47.84 -16.47
CA ALA A 16 -11.26 -48.32 -15.11
C ALA A 16 -12.23 -47.49 -14.27
N THR A 17 -13.24 -48.16 -13.91
CA THR A 17 -14.39 -47.97 -13.05
C THR A 17 -14.10 -47.18 -11.76
N THR A 18 -14.91 -46.19 -11.48
CA THR A 18 -15.08 -45.48 -10.20
C THR A 18 -15.68 -46.40 -9.12
N PRO A 19 -15.26 -46.30 -7.86
CA PRO A 19 -16.15 -46.60 -6.75
C PRO A 19 -16.64 -45.32 -6.09
N SER A 20 -17.95 -45.17 -6.09
CA SER A 20 -18.77 -44.30 -5.26
C SER A 20 -18.45 -44.53 -3.77
N ALA A 21 -18.01 -43.45 -3.08
CA ALA A 21 -17.95 -43.45 -1.61
C ALA A 21 -18.89 -42.36 -1.10
N GLY A 22 -19.79 -42.82 -0.24
CA GLY A 22 -20.94 -42.06 0.26
C GLY A 22 -20.61 -40.80 1.03
N VAL A 23 -21.40 -39.76 0.77
CA VAL A 23 -21.42 -38.52 1.52
C VAL A 23 -22.20 -38.76 2.81
N SER A 24 -21.50 -38.79 3.94
CA SER A 24 -22.09 -38.76 5.29
C SER A 24 -22.55 -37.34 5.59
N THR A 25 -23.86 -37.14 5.63
CA THR A 25 -24.51 -35.93 6.13
C THR A 25 -24.34 -35.81 7.65
N ALA A 26 -23.34 -35.09 8.10
CA ALA A 26 -23.27 -34.63 9.49
C ALA A 26 -24.26 -33.50 9.73
N ALA A 27 -25.21 -33.73 10.64
CA ALA A 27 -26.25 -32.81 11.06
C ALA A 27 -25.63 -31.51 11.64
N LEU A 28 -25.99 -30.37 11.06
CA LEU A 28 -25.71 -29.04 11.59
C LEU A 28 -26.57 -28.77 12.81
N THR A 29 -25.94 -28.67 13.97
CA THR A 29 -26.58 -28.19 15.22
C THR A 29 -26.79 -26.67 15.08
N PRO A 30 -27.99 -26.13 15.40
CA PRO A 30 -28.24 -24.70 15.32
C PRO A 30 -27.48 -23.93 16.41
N PRO A 31 -27.08 -22.68 16.16
CA PRO A 31 -26.36 -21.87 17.13
C PRO A 31 -27.24 -21.45 18.29
N VAL A 32 -26.68 -21.49 19.50
CA VAL A 32 -27.27 -21.04 20.76
C VAL A 32 -27.48 -19.53 20.71
N PRO A 33 -28.66 -18.98 21.05
CA PRO A 33 -28.87 -17.54 21.06
C PRO A 33 -28.13 -16.89 22.23
N ALA A 34 -27.52 -15.74 21.94
CA ALA A 34 -26.83 -14.92 22.94
C ALA A 34 -27.82 -14.30 23.94
N PRO A 35 -27.42 -14.10 25.22
CA PRO A 35 -28.28 -13.52 26.25
C PRO A 35 -28.55 -12.03 25.94
N LYS A 36 -29.82 -11.65 26.03
CA LYS A 36 -30.27 -10.25 25.97
C LYS A 36 -29.84 -9.55 27.27
N MET A 37 -29.01 -8.52 27.15
CA MET A 37 -28.77 -7.58 28.24
C MET A 37 -29.88 -6.53 28.25
N GLU A 38 -30.65 -6.50 29.33
CA GLU A 38 -31.63 -5.46 29.61
C GLU A 38 -30.93 -4.14 29.96
N ALA A 39 -31.35 -3.07 29.30
CA ALA A 39 -30.90 -1.72 29.61
C ALA A 39 -31.53 -1.26 30.93
N SER A 40 -30.68 -1.06 31.95
CA SER A 40 -31.07 -0.39 33.19
C SER A 40 -30.96 1.12 33.00
N GLU A 41 -32.10 1.78 32.91
CA GLU A 41 -32.19 3.24 33.04
C GLU A 41 -31.91 3.63 34.49
N ARG A 42 -30.87 4.43 34.75
CA ARG A 42 -30.74 5.27 35.94
C ARG A 42 -30.05 6.58 35.64
N GLY A 43 -30.82 7.65 35.79
CA GLY A 43 -30.41 8.86 36.53
C GLY A 43 -29.54 9.86 35.78
N ALA A 44 -30.19 10.88 35.26
CA ALA A 44 -29.55 12.15 34.93
C ALA A 44 -28.93 12.81 36.15
N ALA A 45 -27.61 13.11 36.08
CA ALA A 45 -27.00 14.15 36.92
C ALA A 45 -25.98 14.88 36.07
N GLY A 46 -26.13 16.21 36.00
CA GLY A 46 -25.33 17.11 35.17
C GLY A 46 -23.85 17.08 35.54
N GLY A 47 -23.05 16.89 34.49
CA GLY A 47 -21.61 17.12 34.52
C GLY A 47 -21.26 17.74 33.18
N GLY A 48 -20.86 19.02 33.21
CA GLY A 48 -20.35 19.71 32.04
C GLY A 48 -19.18 18.96 31.39
N PRO A 49 -18.87 19.25 30.13
CA PRO A 49 -17.78 18.54 29.44
C PRO A 49 -16.46 18.77 30.19
N PRO A 50 -15.64 17.71 30.34
CA PRO A 50 -14.32 17.89 30.94
C PRO A 50 -13.52 18.79 29.98
N THR A 51 -13.22 20.00 30.43
CA THR A 51 -12.19 20.85 29.84
C THR A 51 -10.87 20.14 30.04
N SER A 52 -10.51 19.27 29.09
CA SER A 52 -9.16 18.78 28.92
C SER A 52 -8.28 19.96 28.55
N THR A 53 -7.63 20.53 29.54
CA THR A 53 -6.49 21.41 29.37
C THR A 53 -5.35 20.58 28.80
N ALA A 54 -5.37 20.37 27.49
CA ALA A 54 -4.19 20.00 26.74
C ALA A 54 -3.27 21.21 26.84
N GLU A 55 -2.26 21.14 27.71
CA GLU A 55 -1.14 22.08 27.74
C GLU A 55 -0.66 22.24 26.30
N GLY A 56 -0.69 23.51 25.80
CA GLY A 56 -0.46 23.85 24.41
C GLY A 56 0.90 23.41 23.89
N MET A 57 0.95 22.21 23.32
CA MET A 57 2.09 21.78 22.55
C MET A 57 2.01 22.47 21.19
N THR A 58 2.85 23.48 21.01
CA THR A 58 2.95 24.18 19.71
C THR A 58 3.53 23.20 18.68
N MET A 59 2.73 22.82 17.69
CA MET A 59 3.18 22.02 16.56
C MET A 59 3.86 22.91 15.54
N LYS A 60 5.10 22.61 15.22
CA LYS A 60 5.86 23.32 14.19
C LYS A 60 5.77 22.57 12.88
N ARG A 61 5.26 23.27 11.86
CA ARG A 61 5.21 22.76 10.48
C ARG A 61 6.37 23.34 9.67
N LYS A 62 7.17 22.45 9.07
CA LYS A 62 8.31 22.81 8.22
C LYS A 62 8.10 22.24 6.84
N ARG A 63 8.20 23.07 5.79
CA ARG A 63 8.25 22.60 4.41
C ARG A 63 9.64 22.02 4.14
N ILE A 64 9.70 20.76 3.72
CA ILE A 64 10.93 20.03 3.37
C ILE A 64 11.20 20.15 1.88
N PHE A 65 10.16 19.91 1.04
CA PHE A 65 10.22 20.09 -0.40
C PHE A 65 9.07 20.97 -0.87
N ASP A 66 9.36 21.73 -1.91
CA ASP A 66 8.40 22.34 -2.82
C ASP A 66 8.16 21.41 -4.02
N GLY A 67 7.32 21.86 -4.97
CA GLY A 67 7.03 21.10 -6.18
C GLY A 67 8.28 20.77 -7.01
N ALA A 68 9.25 21.66 -7.06
CA ALA A 68 10.52 21.42 -7.77
C ALA A 68 11.36 20.33 -7.07
N GLY A 69 11.37 20.31 -5.75
CA GLY A 69 12.03 19.26 -4.96
C GLY A 69 11.41 17.91 -5.19
N ILE A 70 10.07 17.82 -5.18
CA ILE A 70 9.33 16.58 -5.48
C ILE A 70 9.66 16.10 -6.90
N GLN A 71 9.61 17.01 -7.88
CA GLN A 71 9.88 16.65 -9.28
C GLN A 71 11.31 16.12 -9.48
N ARG A 72 12.31 16.72 -8.84
CA ARG A 72 13.69 16.21 -8.89
C ARG A 72 13.81 14.82 -8.27
N SER A 73 13.15 14.57 -7.14
CA SER A 73 13.14 13.25 -6.51
C SER A 73 12.48 12.19 -7.37
N LEU A 74 11.35 12.50 -7.99
CA LEU A 74 10.67 11.61 -8.94
C LEU A 74 11.53 11.35 -10.19
N GLY A 75 12.22 12.36 -10.70
CA GLY A 75 13.15 12.19 -11.83
C GLY A 75 14.28 11.19 -11.52
N ARG A 76 14.86 11.27 -10.32
CA ARG A 76 15.90 10.30 -9.89
C ARG A 76 15.32 8.89 -9.73
N LEU A 77 14.14 8.77 -9.10
CA LEU A 77 13.44 7.48 -8.96
C LEU A 77 13.14 6.85 -10.31
N ALA A 78 12.65 7.63 -11.27
CA ALA A 78 12.33 7.14 -12.62
C ALA A 78 13.57 6.58 -13.32
N LEU A 79 14.69 7.28 -13.25
CA LEU A 79 15.95 6.83 -13.83
C LEU A 79 16.48 5.58 -13.13
N GLU A 80 16.42 5.52 -11.80
CA GLU A 80 16.87 4.36 -11.02
C GLU A 80 16.01 3.11 -11.33
N ILE A 81 14.69 3.27 -11.45
CA ILE A 81 13.77 2.18 -11.84
C ILE A 81 14.11 1.69 -13.26
N ALA A 82 14.26 2.60 -14.21
CA ALA A 82 14.58 2.27 -15.59
C ALA A 82 15.92 1.54 -15.73
N GLU A 83 16.95 2.01 -15.04
CA GLU A 83 18.27 1.41 -15.02
C GLU A 83 18.25 -0.01 -14.42
N ARG A 84 17.66 -0.18 -13.23
CA ARG A 84 17.64 -1.49 -12.56
C ARG A 84 16.77 -2.52 -13.26
N LEU A 85 15.72 -2.09 -13.97
CA LEU A 85 14.80 -2.97 -14.68
C LEU A 85 15.11 -3.14 -16.18
N GLN A 86 16.26 -2.63 -16.63
CA GLN A 86 16.85 -2.88 -17.94
C GLN A 86 15.84 -2.82 -19.12
N GLY A 87 15.17 -1.68 -19.27
CA GLY A 87 14.25 -1.40 -20.38
C GLY A 87 12.77 -1.62 -20.11
N CYS A 88 12.41 -2.02 -18.90
CA CYS A 88 11.02 -1.96 -18.36
C CYS A 88 9.92 -2.69 -19.16
N GLN A 89 10.24 -3.66 -20.04
CA GLN A 89 9.25 -4.28 -20.95
C GLN A 89 8.14 -5.06 -20.23
N ASP A 90 8.47 -5.69 -19.08
CA ASP A 90 7.51 -6.45 -18.29
C ASP A 90 7.21 -5.81 -16.93
N VAL A 91 7.33 -4.48 -16.88
CA VAL A 91 7.11 -3.68 -15.68
C VAL A 91 5.73 -3.03 -15.70
N VAL A 92 5.06 -3.05 -14.57
CA VAL A 92 3.81 -2.33 -14.33
C VAL A 92 3.93 -1.53 -13.05
N LEU A 93 3.34 -0.35 -13.00
CA LEU A 93 3.30 0.47 -11.80
C LEU A 93 1.92 0.34 -11.15
N ILE A 94 1.88 0.15 -9.83
CA ILE A 94 0.64 0.14 -9.07
C ILE A 94 0.75 1.15 -7.93
N GLY A 95 -0.04 2.22 -8.01
CA GLY A 95 -0.11 3.24 -6.98
C GLY A 95 -1.07 2.86 -5.87
N ILE A 96 -0.61 2.94 -4.60
CA ILE A 96 -1.46 2.75 -3.43
C ILE A 96 -2.29 4.02 -3.22
N HIS A 97 -3.60 3.88 -3.01
CA HIS A 97 -4.47 5.01 -2.70
C HIS A 97 -4.06 5.70 -1.40
N ARG A 98 -4.07 7.04 -1.31
CA ARG A 98 -4.55 8.02 -2.31
C ARG A 98 -3.40 8.59 -3.17
N ARG A 99 -2.25 8.92 -2.55
CA ARG A 99 -1.17 9.70 -3.17
C ARG A 99 -0.19 8.85 -3.98
N GLY A 100 -0.12 7.55 -3.75
CA GLY A 100 0.67 6.63 -4.58
C GLY A 100 0.21 6.61 -6.04
N VAL A 101 -1.10 6.77 -6.31
CA VAL A 101 -1.63 6.74 -7.69
C VAL A 101 -1.11 7.90 -8.55
N PRO A 102 -1.23 9.18 -8.17
CA PRO A 102 -0.64 10.27 -8.93
C PRO A 102 0.89 10.17 -9.01
N LEU A 103 1.57 9.67 -7.98
CA LEU A 103 3.02 9.44 -8.05
C LEU A 103 3.39 8.37 -9.09
N ALA A 104 2.66 7.26 -9.15
CA ALA A 104 2.86 6.21 -10.15
C ALA A 104 2.67 6.75 -11.58
N ARG A 105 1.64 7.57 -11.82
CA ARG A 105 1.41 8.23 -13.11
C ARG A 105 2.54 9.18 -13.49
N ARG A 106 3.03 9.98 -12.53
CA ARG A 106 4.17 10.88 -12.75
C ARG A 106 5.46 10.09 -13.05
N LEU A 107 5.71 8.98 -12.35
CA LEU A 107 6.85 8.10 -12.62
C LEU A 107 6.75 7.45 -14.02
N ALA A 108 5.58 6.93 -14.39
CA ALA A 108 5.37 6.37 -15.74
C ALA A 108 5.69 7.40 -16.83
N ALA A 109 5.18 8.63 -16.70
CA ALA A 109 5.45 9.70 -17.65
C ALA A 109 6.94 10.08 -17.73
N LEU A 110 7.66 10.03 -16.60
CA LEU A 110 9.10 10.31 -16.57
C LEU A 110 9.91 9.18 -17.22
N ILE A 111 9.54 7.92 -16.97
CA ILE A 111 10.16 6.75 -17.58
C ILE A 111 9.88 6.73 -19.10
N GLN A 112 8.64 7.00 -19.50
CA GLN A 112 8.29 7.12 -20.92
C GLN A 112 9.13 8.18 -21.63
N LYS A 113 9.34 9.33 -21.00
CA LYS A 113 10.19 10.40 -21.55
C LYS A 113 11.66 9.99 -21.67
N ALA A 114 12.18 9.19 -20.72
CA ALA A 114 13.58 8.77 -20.69
C ALA A 114 13.87 7.59 -21.60
N GLU A 115 13.01 6.56 -21.58
CA GLU A 115 13.23 5.25 -22.21
C GLU A 115 12.34 5.01 -23.44
N GLY A 116 11.32 5.84 -23.66
CA GLY A 116 10.37 5.65 -24.76
C GLY A 116 9.37 4.49 -24.52
N VAL A 117 9.31 3.93 -23.30
CA VAL A 117 8.45 2.81 -22.93
C VAL A 117 7.22 3.31 -22.18
N ASP A 118 6.03 2.92 -22.61
CA ASP A 118 4.78 3.24 -21.92
C ASP A 118 4.46 2.13 -20.90
N LEU A 119 4.47 2.50 -19.62
CA LEU A 119 4.23 1.56 -18.51
C LEU A 119 2.75 1.57 -18.12
N PRO A 120 2.10 0.39 -18.07
CA PRO A 120 0.75 0.29 -17.49
C PRO A 120 0.73 0.77 -16.03
N VAL A 121 -0.27 1.59 -15.68
CA VAL A 121 -0.45 2.12 -14.32
C VAL A 121 -1.80 1.70 -13.77
N GLY A 122 -1.77 0.94 -12.67
CA GLY A 122 -2.95 0.58 -11.90
C GLY A 122 -3.06 1.37 -10.61
N SER A 123 -4.23 1.26 -9.97
CA SER A 123 -4.50 1.80 -8.64
C SER A 123 -4.96 0.70 -7.70
N LEU A 124 -4.51 0.74 -6.45
CA LEU A 124 -4.80 -0.23 -5.42
C LEU A 124 -5.39 0.44 -4.18
N ASP A 125 -6.63 0.09 -3.84
CA ASP A 125 -7.27 0.50 -2.59
C ASP A 125 -7.08 -0.58 -1.54
N ILE A 126 -6.40 -0.23 -0.44
CA ILE A 126 -6.05 -1.15 0.63
C ILE A 126 -6.98 -1.06 1.85
N ASN A 127 -8.05 -0.25 1.79
CA ASN A 127 -8.92 -0.02 2.95
C ASN A 127 -9.48 -1.30 3.54
N LEU A 128 -9.66 -2.34 2.75
CA LEU A 128 -10.17 -3.65 3.18
C LEU A 128 -9.14 -4.56 3.84
N TYR A 129 -7.86 -4.29 3.62
CA TYR A 129 -6.73 -5.11 4.09
C TYR A 129 -6.00 -4.46 5.28
N ARG A 130 -6.51 -3.32 5.77
CA ARG A 130 -5.95 -2.65 6.95
C ARG A 130 -6.53 -3.24 8.23
N ASP A 131 -5.64 -3.54 9.18
CA ASP A 131 -5.99 -4.16 10.47
C ASP A 131 -6.87 -3.28 11.37
N ASP A 132 -6.96 -1.99 11.07
CA ASP A 132 -7.71 -0.98 11.84
C ASP A 132 -9.20 -0.89 11.42
N PHE A 133 -9.63 -1.64 10.40
CA PHE A 133 -11.04 -1.73 9.99
C PHE A 133 -11.70 -3.04 10.41
N SER A 134 -11.83 -3.28 11.73
CA SER A 134 -12.72 -4.30 12.27
C SER A 134 -14.14 -3.73 12.39
N SER A 135 -14.93 -3.76 11.35
CA SER A 135 -16.37 -3.59 11.50
C SER A 135 -17.20 -4.19 10.36
N ALA A 136 -18.05 -5.14 10.81
CA ALA A 136 -19.39 -5.42 10.32
C ALA A 136 -19.58 -5.83 8.86
N GLY A 137 -19.51 -7.13 8.61
CA GLY A 137 -20.64 -7.89 8.03
C GLY A 137 -21.10 -7.61 6.60
N THR A 138 -20.39 -6.86 5.79
CA THR A 138 -20.68 -6.70 4.35
C THR A 138 -19.49 -7.13 3.52
N ALA A 139 -19.74 -7.92 2.48
CA ALA A 139 -18.69 -8.35 1.56
C ALA A 139 -17.91 -7.13 1.05
N PRO A 140 -16.57 -7.16 1.13
CA PRO A 140 -15.73 -6.03 0.78
C PRO A 140 -15.87 -5.71 -0.72
N VAL A 141 -16.37 -4.53 -1.04
CA VAL A 141 -16.41 -4.02 -2.41
C VAL A 141 -15.11 -3.25 -2.64
N LEU A 142 -14.24 -3.73 -3.51
CA LEU A 142 -13.01 -3.07 -3.96
C LEU A 142 -13.34 -1.81 -4.81
N ARG A 143 -13.90 -0.79 -4.19
CA ARG A 143 -14.42 0.40 -4.90
C ARG A 143 -13.34 1.28 -5.54
N GLY A 144 -12.08 1.12 -5.16
CA GLY A 144 -10.97 1.98 -5.60
C GLY A 144 -9.84 1.25 -6.33
N THR A 145 -9.88 -0.09 -6.39
CA THR A 145 -8.87 -0.86 -7.10
C THR A 145 -9.21 -0.93 -8.58
N GLN A 146 -8.27 -0.51 -9.42
CA GLN A 146 -8.38 -0.57 -10.88
C GLN A 146 -7.04 -1.04 -11.45
N VAL A 147 -7.01 -2.31 -11.88
CA VAL A 147 -5.86 -2.95 -12.53
C VAL A 147 -6.40 -3.66 -13.76
N ASP A 148 -6.40 -2.96 -14.91
CA ASP A 148 -7.04 -3.40 -16.15
C ASP A 148 -6.08 -4.24 -17.05
N PHE A 149 -5.02 -4.78 -16.45
CA PHE A 149 -4.01 -5.59 -17.12
C PHE A 149 -3.62 -6.79 -16.26
N SER A 150 -3.07 -7.84 -16.89
CA SER A 150 -2.59 -9.03 -16.16
C SER A 150 -1.31 -8.71 -15.39
N LEU A 151 -1.23 -9.23 -14.16
CA LEU A 151 -0.01 -9.21 -13.33
C LEU A 151 0.86 -10.46 -13.51
N GLU A 152 0.35 -11.47 -14.23
CA GLU A 152 1.03 -12.75 -14.38
C GLU A 152 2.38 -12.58 -15.05
N GLY A 153 3.43 -13.04 -14.35
CA GLY A 153 4.81 -12.96 -14.84
C GLY A 153 5.43 -11.56 -14.89
N LYS A 154 4.68 -10.51 -14.50
CA LYS A 154 5.17 -9.13 -14.53
C LYS A 154 5.99 -8.77 -13.30
N THR A 155 6.86 -7.77 -13.44
CA THR A 155 7.45 -7.04 -12.33
C THR A 155 6.53 -5.90 -11.94
N VAL A 156 5.94 -5.98 -10.75
CA VAL A 156 5.12 -4.91 -10.18
C VAL A 156 6.00 -3.97 -9.38
N VAL A 157 5.98 -2.68 -9.67
CA VAL A 157 6.52 -1.65 -8.80
C VAL A 157 5.34 -1.00 -8.06
N LEU A 158 5.19 -1.33 -6.77
CA LEU A 158 4.27 -0.65 -5.87
C LEU A 158 4.77 0.75 -5.58
N VAL A 159 3.90 1.75 -5.68
CA VAL A 159 4.24 3.15 -5.46
C VAL A 159 3.43 3.70 -4.31
N ASP A 160 4.13 4.26 -3.31
CA ASP A 160 3.50 4.93 -2.16
C ASP A 160 4.14 6.29 -1.88
N ASP A 161 3.49 7.13 -1.09
CA ASP A 161 4.00 8.46 -0.74
C ASP A 161 5.01 8.41 0.40
N VAL A 162 4.66 7.80 1.54
CA VAL A 162 5.48 7.79 2.76
C VAL A 162 5.55 6.40 3.37
N LEU A 163 6.73 5.83 3.40
CA LEU A 163 6.99 4.58 4.09
C LEU A 163 7.31 4.86 5.57
N PHE A 164 6.47 4.33 6.46
CA PHE A 164 6.59 4.45 7.91
C PHE A 164 6.73 3.07 8.56
N THR A 165 5.67 2.54 9.14
CA THR A 165 5.68 1.25 9.86
C THR A 165 5.75 0.03 8.94
N GLY A 166 5.34 0.16 7.68
CA GLY A 166 5.22 -0.91 6.71
C GLY A 166 3.82 -1.54 6.62
N ARG A 167 2.86 -1.15 7.50
CA ARG A 167 1.50 -1.75 7.53
C ARG A 167 0.73 -1.51 6.24
N THR A 168 0.83 -0.32 5.65
CA THR A 168 0.25 0.02 4.34
C THR A 168 0.77 -0.93 3.25
N VAL A 169 2.08 -1.12 3.20
CA VAL A 169 2.71 -2.00 2.20
C VAL A 169 2.33 -3.46 2.40
N ARG A 170 2.26 -3.95 3.65
CA ARG A 170 1.77 -5.30 3.95
C ARG A 170 0.37 -5.49 3.39
N ALA A 171 -0.56 -4.58 3.69
CA ALA A 171 -1.93 -4.63 3.18
C ALA A 171 -1.98 -4.61 1.64
N ALA A 172 -1.09 -3.84 1.00
CA ALA A 172 -0.97 -3.80 -0.45
C ALA A 172 -0.46 -5.12 -1.03
N LEU A 173 0.49 -5.80 -0.38
CA LEU A 173 0.97 -7.12 -0.79
C LEU A 173 -0.12 -8.17 -0.68
N ASP A 174 -0.91 -8.16 0.40
CA ASP A 174 -2.05 -9.06 0.57
C ASP A 174 -3.08 -8.86 -0.55
N ALA A 175 -3.42 -7.60 -0.88
CA ALA A 175 -4.32 -7.27 -1.97
C ALA A 175 -3.80 -7.68 -3.36
N LEU A 176 -2.49 -7.59 -3.61
CA LEU A 176 -1.89 -8.00 -4.88
C LEU A 176 -2.02 -9.51 -5.13
N VAL A 177 -1.96 -10.34 -4.08
CA VAL A 177 -2.12 -11.80 -4.19
C VAL A 177 -3.50 -12.16 -4.74
N ASP A 178 -4.52 -11.38 -4.39
CA ASP A 178 -5.90 -11.58 -4.90
C ASP A 178 -6.07 -11.12 -6.36
N LEU A 179 -5.19 -10.24 -6.84
CA LEU A 179 -5.24 -9.71 -8.22
C LEU A 179 -4.45 -10.54 -9.23
N GLY A 180 -3.51 -11.38 -8.77
CA GLY A 180 -2.71 -12.22 -9.67
C GLY A 180 -1.37 -12.64 -9.06
N ARG A 181 -0.51 -13.22 -9.92
CA ARG A 181 0.80 -13.74 -9.51
C ARG A 181 1.93 -13.05 -10.27
N PRO A 182 2.37 -11.88 -9.81
CA PRO A 182 3.54 -11.22 -10.39
C PRO A 182 4.81 -12.07 -10.17
N ALA A 183 5.75 -12.01 -11.10
CA ALA A 183 7.05 -12.64 -10.94
C ALA A 183 7.89 -11.97 -9.85
N ARG A 184 7.68 -10.67 -9.66
CA ARG A 184 8.38 -9.86 -8.66
C ARG A 184 7.52 -8.68 -8.23
N VAL A 185 7.64 -8.30 -6.96
CA VAL A 185 7.10 -7.05 -6.41
C VAL A 185 8.25 -6.24 -5.84
N GLN A 186 8.36 -4.99 -6.24
CA GLN A 186 9.29 -3.99 -5.72
C GLN A 186 8.52 -2.79 -5.17
N LEU A 187 9.13 -2.06 -4.26
CA LEU A 187 8.51 -0.91 -3.59
C LEU A 187 9.26 0.38 -3.90
N ALA A 188 8.56 1.35 -4.45
CA ALA A 188 9.05 2.71 -4.65
C ALA A 188 8.28 3.69 -3.76
N VAL A 189 9.00 4.50 -2.97
CA VAL A 189 8.39 5.50 -2.10
C VAL A 189 9.05 6.86 -2.31
N LEU A 190 8.23 7.91 -2.26
CA LEU A 190 8.80 9.26 -2.33
C LEU A 190 9.59 9.58 -1.07
N VAL A 191 9.08 9.19 0.11
CA VAL A 191 9.73 9.44 1.40
C VAL A 191 9.82 8.16 2.21
N ASP A 192 11.02 7.86 2.70
CA ASP A 192 11.25 6.89 3.76
C ASP A 192 11.57 7.63 5.06
N ARG A 193 10.68 7.52 6.07
CA ARG A 193 10.87 8.20 7.36
C ARG A 193 11.38 7.29 8.49
N GLY A 194 11.69 6.03 8.20
CA GLY A 194 12.10 5.05 9.20
C GLY A 194 10.96 4.52 10.07
N HIS A 195 11.28 4.06 11.29
CA HIS A 195 10.34 3.57 12.31
C HIS A 195 9.51 2.35 11.91
N ARG A 196 10.13 1.38 11.21
CA ARG A 196 9.48 0.14 10.81
C ARG A 196 8.98 -0.67 12.00
N GLU A 197 7.80 -1.28 11.82
CA GLU A 197 7.24 -2.30 12.71
C GLU A 197 7.21 -3.68 12.03
N LEU A 198 7.36 -3.70 10.71
CA LEU A 198 7.43 -4.90 9.89
C LEU A 198 8.76 -4.93 9.11
N PRO A 199 9.29 -6.11 8.73
CA PRO A 199 10.54 -6.24 8.00
C PRO A 199 10.35 -5.89 6.51
N ILE A 200 9.90 -4.66 6.24
CA ILE A 200 9.63 -4.12 4.91
C ILE A 200 10.60 -2.98 4.62
N GLN A 201 11.23 -3.04 3.46
CA GLN A 201 12.15 -2.02 2.96
C GLN A 201 11.78 -1.64 1.53
N ALA A 202 11.92 -0.36 1.19
CA ALA A 202 11.74 0.09 -0.19
C ALA A 202 12.98 -0.22 -1.03
N ASP A 203 12.73 -0.61 -2.29
CA ASP A 203 13.77 -0.81 -3.29
C ASP A 203 14.25 0.53 -3.87
N TYR A 204 13.33 1.50 -3.93
CA TYR A 204 13.55 2.83 -4.50
C TYR A 204 13.07 3.90 -3.53
N VAL A 205 13.94 4.84 -3.17
CA VAL A 205 13.65 5.89 -2.18
C VAL A 205 13.97 7.27 -2.73
N GLY A 206 12.97 8.13 -2.83
CA GLY A 206 13.15 9.51 -3.27
C GLY A 206 13.88 10.38 -2.25
N LEU A 207 13.52 10.25 -0.97
CA LEU A 207 14.12 10.96 0.14
C LEU A 207 14.10 10.11 1.41
N SER A 208 15.26 9.89 2.03
CA SER A 208 15.32 9.37 3.39
C SER A 208 15.27 10.54 4.38
N LEU A 209 14.27 10.55 5.26
CA LEU A 209 14.02 11.62 6.21
C LEU A 209 14.15 11.10 7.65
N SER A 210 15.14 11.56 8.38
CA SER A 210 15.26 11.26 9.81
C SER A 210 14.20 12.03 10.59
N THR A 211 13.30 11.31 11.27
CA THR A 211 12.19 11.87 12.04
C THR A 211 12.13 11.25 13.43
N ARG A 212 11.38 11.86 14.33
CA ARG A 212 10.93 11.20 15.57
C ARG A 212 9.66 10.41 15.26
N ARG A 213 9.32 9.46 16.10
CA ARG A 213 8.11 8.62 15.90
C ARG A 213 6.83 9.47 15.93
N GLU A 214 6.77 10.47 16.82
CA GLU A 214 5.67 11.41 16.98
C GLU A 214 5.57 12.48 15.90
N ASP A 215 6.60 12.68 15.09
CA ASP A 215 6.54 13.61 13.96
C ASP A 215 5.59 13.08 12.89
N HIS A 216 4.92 13.97 12.20
CA HIS A 216 4.06 13.66 11.07
C HIS A 216 4.70 14.13 9.75
N VAL A 217 4.73 13.27 8.74
CA VAL A 217 5.19 13.60 7.39
C VAL A 217 3.98 13.65 6.48
N GLU A 218 3.70 14.81 5.90
CA GLU A 218 2.57 15.03 5.00
C GLU A 218 3.08 15.41 3.60
N LEU A 219 2.83 14.53 2.63
CA LEU A 219 2.98 14.86 1.22
C LEU A 219 1.67 15.47 0.72
N ARG A 220 1.73 16.57 -0.01
CA ARG A 220 0.63 17.13 -0.78
C ARG A 220 0.95 17.08 -2.26
N LEU A 221 -0.02 16.75 -3.07
CA LEU A 221 0.09 16.68 -4.52
C LEU A 221 -1.02 17.50 -5.17
N LYS A 222 -0.70 18.15 -6.30
CA LYS A 222 -1.66 18.99 -7.03
C LYS A 222 -2.94 18.25 -7.37
N GLU A 223 -2.85 16.96 -7.72
CA GLU A 223 -3.99 16.14 -8.14
C GLU A 223 -4.97 15.83 -7.00
N THR A 224 -4.49 15.80 -5.76
CA THR A 224 -5.29 15.44 -4.58
C THR A 224 -5.51 16.58 -3.61
N ASP A 225 -4.53 17.48 -3.48
CA ASP A 225 -4.46 18.47 -2.40
C ASP A 225 -4.32 19.91 -2.92
N GLY A 226 -4.25 20.10 -4.25
CA GLY A 226 -4.15 21.42 -4.91
C GLY A 226 -2.76 22.03 -4.91
N GLU A 227 -1.79 21.47 -4.23
CA GLU A 227 -0.40 21.92 -4.19
C GLU A 227 0.59 20.75 -4.19
N ASP A 228 1.81 21.00 -4.66
CA ASP A 228 2.94 20.07 -4.52
C ASP A 228 3.83 20.55 -3.38
N ALA A 229 3.82 19.86 -2.24
CA ALA A 229 4.66 20.17 -1.10
C ALA A 229 4.86 18.94 -0.19
N LEU A 230 6.01 18.88 0.47
CA LEU A 230 6.30 17.92 1.53
C LEU A 230 6.53 18.67 2.84
N TYR A 231 5.77 18.30 3.86
CA TYR A 231 5.83 18.90 5.18
C TYR A 231 6.26 17.89 6.23
N LEU A 232 7.02 18.38 7.20
CA LEU A 232 7.31 17.72 8.46
C LEU A 232 6.63 18.53 9.57
N GLU A 233 5.79 17.88 10.36
CA GLU A 233 5.12 18.47 11.50
C GLU A 233 5.53 17.71 12.76
N GLY A 234 5.86 18.43 13.81
CA GLY A 234 6.24 17.83 15.06
C GLY A 234 6.20 18.83 16.22
N PRO A 235 6.25 18.32 17.46
CA PRO A 235 6.30 19.18 18.64
C PRO A 235 7.57 20.01 18.65
N GLU A 236 7.46 21.28 19.02
CA GLU A 236 8.65 22.11 19.24
C GLU A 236 9.58 21.45 20.26
N PRO A 237 10.91 21.43 20.01
CA PRO A 237 11.85 21.00 21.02
C PRO A 237 11.68 21.89 22.25
N LYS A 238 11.40 21.30 23.41
CA LYS A 238 11.36 22.03 24.68
C LYS A 238 12.72 22.70 24.86
N THR A 239 12.78 24.02 24.74
CA THR A 239 13.99 24.80 25.05
C THR A 239 14.40 24.43 26.49
N PRO A 240 15.62 23.96 26.74
CA PRO A 240 16.04 23.67 28.11
C PRO A 240 15.88 24.96 28.90
N ARG A 241 15.02 24.93 29.93
CA ARG A 241 14.89 26.06 30.87
C ARG A 241 16.28 26.34 31.39
N GLY A 242 16.81 27.52 31.02
CA GLY A 242 18.12 27.95 31.43
C GLY A 242 18.27 27.81 32.96
N ARG A 243 19.28 27.05 33.38
CA ARG A 243 19.70 27.04 34.79
C ARG A 243 19.95 28.48 35.18
N LYS A 244 19.13 29.05 36.09
CA LYS A 244 19.46 30.31 36.72
C LYS A 244 20.82 30.16 37.35
N PRO A 245 21.78 31.04 37.10
CA PRO A 245 23.05 31.04 37.84
C PRO A 245 22.75 31.27 39.30
N ARG A 246 23.40 30.50 40.15
CA ARG A 246 23.41 30.69 41.61
C ARG A 246 24.25 31.92 41.98
#